data_5e4a7ca8d04e1b9de1017e5c10ef721c
#
_entry.id   5e4a7ca8d04e1b9de1017e5c10ef721c
#
_cell.length_a   1.000
_cell.length_b   1.000
_cell.length_c   1.000
_cell.angle_alpha   90.00
_cell.angle_beta   90.00
_cell.angle_gamma   90.00
#
_symmetry.space_group_name_H-M   'P 1'
#
loop_
_entity.id
_entity.type
_entity.pdbx_description
1 polymer ?
#
loop_
_entity_poly.entity_id
_entity_poly.type
_entity_poly.pdbx_seq_one_letter_code
_entity_poly.pdbx_strand_id
1 'polypeptide(L)'
;MEGKVQEEKRKKQGVRLLILREMLDKGEKINKKNIKEKFDIDDKTFQRDIDFLRVFYTENVDPEIEIRYDKQKEGYILENNKDRFRNEEILAISKILLESRAFCKEELNELLRKMRLLSKEDDMKQVDEMIKNEKFNYVPLKHGKKLLNIIWELSRYITKQEIISISYTTKEGKSKVHRIKPVSIMFSEYYFYIVSFMADKFVEDGPTIFRIDRIKKLKGTGENFEIPYLERFEDGEFRKRVQFMLSGKLRTVKFEYTGILEVVQDRLPTAEVIEQSKMGDGTEKYVITAEVYGKGIDMWLKSQGDKVRVVEEKESSTFIT
;
A
#
# COMPACT_ATOMS: atom_id res chain seq x y z
N MET A 1 -53.92 -9.74 21.05
CA MET A 1 -53.13 -10.88 20.52
C MET A 1 -52.53 -10.59 19.13
N GLU A 2 -53.26 -9.98 18.21
CA GLU A 2 -52.78 -9.69 16.84
C GLU A 2 -51.50 -8.82 16.77
N GLY A 3 -51.34 -7.82 17.60
CA GLY A 3 -50.13 -6.99 17.62
C GLY A 3 -48.83 -7.71 17.96
N LYS A 4 -48.86 -8.66 18.90
CA LYS A 4 -47.70 -9.49 19.25
C LYS A 4 -47.29 -10.48 18.16
N VAL A 5 -48.26 -11.05 17.45
CA VAL A 5 -48.02 -11.95 16.32
C VAL A 5 -47.42 -11.20 15.12
N GLN A 6 -47.88 -9.97 14.88
CA GLN A 6 -47.34 -9.13 13.82
C GLN A 6 -45.94 -8.65 14.11
N GLU A 7 -45.60 -8.32 15.35
CA GLU A 7 -44.26 -7.94 15.81
C GLU A 7 -43.28 -9.14 15.71
N GLU A 8 -43.69 -10.33 16.07
CA GLU A 8 -42.86 -11.52 15.93
C GLU A 8 -42.59 -11.89 14.47
N LYS A 9 -43.60 -11.76 13.59
CA LYS A 9 -43.41 -11.92 12.13
C LYS A 9 -42.40 -10.90 11.55
N ARG A 10 -42.49 -9.64 11.97
CA ARG A 10 -41.55 -8.60 11.54
C ARG A 10 -40.11 -8.86 12.01
N LYS A 11 -39.94 -9.34 13.26
CA LYS A 11 -38.62 -9.74 13.78
C LYS A 11 -38.03 -10.91 12.99
N LYS A 12 -38.81 -11.93 12.67
CA LYS A 12 -38.38 -13.06 11.84
C LYS A 12 -38.03 -12.62 10.42
N GLN A 13 -38.75 -11.67 9.81
CA GLN A 13 -38.43 -11.11 8.52
C GLN A 13 -37.12 -10.31 8.55
N GLY A 14 -36.94 -9.45 9.55
CA GLY A 14 -35.70 -8.67 9.70
C GLY A 14 -34.44 -9.53 9.80
N VAL A 15 -34.48 -10.55 10.62
CA VAL A 15 -33.38 -11.53 10.77
C VAL A 15 -33.11 -12.26 9.45
N ARG A 16 -34.15 -12.67 8.73
CA ARG A 16 -34.01 -13.35 7.44
C ARG A 16 -33.36 -12.45 6.40
N LEU A 17 -33.82 -11.18 6.26
CA LEU A 17 -33.24 -10.22 5.34
C LEU A 17 -31.75 -9.94 5.64
N LEU A 18 -31.37 -9.83 6.91
CA LEU A 18 -29.97 -9.67 7.31
C LEU A 18 -29.12 -10.88 6.92
N ILE A 19 -29.64 -12.10 7.11
CA ILE A 19 -28.92 -13.32 6.70
C ILE A 19 -28.78 -13.39 5.17
N LEU A 20 -29.84 -13.11 4.42
CA LEU A 20 -29.79 -13.09 2.95
C LEU A 20 -28.83 -12.03 2.44
N ARG A 21 -28.84 -10.84 3.04
CA ARG A 21 -27.89 -9.78 2.75
C ARG A 21 -26.46 -10.25 3.03
N GLU A 22 -26.19 -10.83 4.19
CA GLU A 22 -24.86 -11.33 4.56
C GLU A 22 -24.37 -12.39 3.56
N MET A 23 -25.23 -13.31 3.11
CA MET A 23 -24.91 -14.28 2.08
C MET A 23 -24.52 -13.60 0.77
N LEU A 24 -25.32 -12.62 0.30
CA LEU A 24 -25.02 -11.85 -0.91
C LEU A 24 -23.71 -11.05 -0.75
N ASP A 25 -23.51 -10.41 0.39
CA ASP A 25 -22.29 -9.65 0.70
C ASP A 25 -21.04 -10.54 0.76
N LYS A 26 -21.16 -11.80 1.15
CA LYS A 26 -20.09 -12.81 1.06
C LYS A 26 -19.90 -13.38 -0.35
N GLY A 27 -20.75 -13.02 -1.30
CA GLY A 27 -20.75 -13.56 -2.67
C GLY A 27 -21.32 -14.96 -2.79
N GLU A 28 -22.02 -15.44 -1.73
CA GLU A 28 -22.73 -16.71 -1.74
C GLU A 28 -23.98 -16.61 -2.60
N LYS A 29 -24.35 -17.73 -3.26
CA LYS A 29 -25.61 -17.81 -3.98
C LYS A 29 -26.78 -18.04 -3.02
N ILE A 30 -27.90 -17.37 -3.25
CA ILE A 30 -29.15 -17.63 -2.56
C ILE A 30 -29.96 -18.64 -3.37
N ASN A 31 -29.98 -19.89 -2.92
CA ASN A 31 -30.83 -20.91 -3.51
C ASN A 31 -32.24 -20.83 -2.92
N LYS A 32 -33.23 -20.62 -3.77
CA LYS A 32 -34.66 -20.47 -3.38
C LYS A 32 -35.18 -21.61 -2.55
N LYS A 33 -34.87 -22.86 -2.94
CA LYS A 33 -35.37 -24.06 -2.24
C LYS A 33 -34.80 -24.12 -0.83
N ASN A 34 -33.50 -23.95 -0.67
CA ASN A 34 -32.84 -24.02 0.62
C ASN A 34 -33.34 -22.94 1.60
N ILE A 35 -33.55 -21.74 1.10
CA ILE A 35 -34.04 -20.61 1.93
C ILE A 35 -35.47 -20.83 2.37
N LYS A 36 -36.32 -21.33 1.46
CA LYS A 36 -37.71 -21.65 1.80
C LYS A 36 -37.80 -22.71 2.89
N GLU A 37 -37.01 -23.78 2.77
CA GLU A 37 -36.94 -24.85 3.77
C GLU A 37 -36.38 -24.35 5.11
N LYS A 38 -35.29 -23.55 5.07
CA LYS A 38 -34.64 -23.02 6.27
C LYS A 38 -35.51 -22.07 7.10
N PHE A 39 -36.34 -21.27 6.45
CA PHE A 39 -37.12 -20.22 7.11
C PHE A 39 -38.64 -20.51 7.11
N ASP A 40 -39.06 -21.63 6.58
CA ASP A 40 -40.47 -22.04 6.45
C ASP A 40 -41.32 -20.91 5.81
N ILE A 41 -40.92 -20.50 4.58
CA ILE A 41 -41.61 -19.44 3.85
C ILE A 41 -42.05 -19.89 2.47
N ASP A 42 -43.09 -19.25 1.96
CA ASP A 42 -43.62 -19.48 0.63
C ASP A 42 -42.85 -18.72 -0.47
N ASP A 43 -43.18 -19.02 -1.72
CA ASP A 43 -42.55 -18.39 -2.90
C ASP A 43 -42.74 -16.89 -2.95
N LYS A 44 -43.94 -16.42 -2.55
CA LYS A 44 -44.30 -15.02 -2.58
C LYS A 44 -43.52 -14.21 -1.55
N THR A 45 -43.30 -14.76 -0.37
CA THR A 45 -42.52 -14.17 0.69
C THR A 45 -41.04 -14.11 0.29
N PHE A 46 -40.51 -15.19 -0.28
CA PHE A 46 -39.16 -15.23 -0.78
C PHE A 46 -38.92 -14.17 -1.86
N GLN A 47 -39.82 -14.06 -2.86
CA GLN A 47 -39.68 -13.09 -3.94
C GLN A 47 -39.70 -11.65 -3.40
N ARG A 48 -40.60 -11.37 -2.44
CA ARG A 48 -40.66 -10.03 -1.79
C ARG A 48 -39.38 -9.71 -1.05
N ASP A 49 -38.74 -10.66 -0.40
CA ASP A 49 -37.47 -10.45 0.28
C ASP A 49 -36.34 -10.14 -0.70
N ILE A 50 -36.27 -10.84 -1.84
CA ILE A 50 -35.32 -10.55 -2.91
C ILE A 50 -35.55 -9.15 -3.51
N ASP A 51 -36.80 -8.78 -3.76
CA ASP A 51 -37.14 -7.46 -4.31
C ASP A 51 -36.82 -6.34 -3.31
N PHE A 52 -37.02 -6.58 -2.01
CA PHE A 52 -36.63 -5.64 -0.97
C PHE A 52 -35.10 -5.45 -0.93
N LEU A 53 -34.34 -6.53 -1.06
CA LEU A 53 -32.87 -6.45 -1.13
C LEU A 53 -32.40 -5.76 -2.40
N ARG A 54 -33.05 -5.93 -3.55
CA ARG A 54 -32.74 -5.19 -4.77
C ARG A 54 -32.82 -3.69 -4.55
N VAL A 55 -33.97 -3.23 -4.01
CA VAL A 55 -34.17 -1.82 -3.68
C VAL A 55 -33.13 -1.33 -2.68
N PHE A 56 -32.87 -2.11 -1.63
CA PHE A 56 -31.87 -1.76 -0.63
C PHE A 56 -30.46 -1.55 -1.25
N TYR A 57 -30.00 -2.45 -2.10
CA TYR A 57 -28.68 -2.33 -2.72
C TYR A 57 -28.62 -1.13 -3.68
N THR A 58 -29.61 -0.97 -4.53
CA THR A 58 -29.66 0.13 -5.51
C THR A 58 -29.72 1.51 -4.85
N GLU A 59 -30.51 1.65 -3.76
CA GLU A 59 -30.69 2.95 -3.11
C GLU A 59 -29.65 3.29 -2.05
N ASN A 60 -29.05 2.29 -1.38
CA ASN A 60 -28.24 2.52 -0.19
C ASN A 60 -26.77 2.04 -0.31
N VAL A 61 -26.43 1.31 -1.38
CA VAL A 61 -25.07 0.79 -1.56
C VAL A 61 -24.47 1.30 -2.87
N ASP A 62 -24.98 0.88 -4.02
CA ASP A 62 -24.53 1.32 -5.33
C ASP A 62 -25.65 1.11 -6.36
N PRO A 63 -26.06 2.12 -7.14
CA PRO A 63 -27.07 2.01 -8.19
C PRO A 63 -26.75 0.96 -9.28
N GLU A 64 -25.48 0.60 -9.47
CA GLU A 64 -25.05 -0.38 -10.46
C GLU A 64 -25.08 -1.84 -9.95
N ILE A 65 -25.41 -2.05 -8.67
CA ILE A 65 -25.51 -3.38 -8.09
C ILE A 65 -26.88 -4.02 -8.40
N GLU A 66 -26.86 -5.19 -9.02
CA GLU A 66 -28.06 -5.96 -9.29
C GLU A 66 -28.06 -7.35 -8.62
N ILE A 67 -29.20 -7.74 -8.05
CA ILE A 67 -29.44 -9.13 -7.66
C ILE A 67 -30.12 -9.84 -8.83
N ARG A 68 -29.39 -10.70 -9.54
CA ARG A 68 -29.91 -11.50 -10.64
C ARG A 68 -29.94 -13.00 -10.33
N TYR A 69 -30.78 -13.74 -11.06
CA TYR A 69 -30.78 -15.18 -11.02
C TYR A 69 -29.74 -15.75 -12.02
N ASP A 70 -28.78 -16.48 -11.50
CA ASP A 70 -27.78 -17.18 -12.30
C ASP A 70 -28.26 -18.63 -12.55
N LYS A 71 -28.48 -18.95 -13.82
CA LYS A 71 -28.95 -20.28 -14.23
C LYS A 71 -27.91 -21.37 -14.03
N GLN A 72 -26.63 -21.06 -14.21
CA GLN A 72 -25.54 -22.04 -14.04
C GLN A 72 -25.32 -22.36 -12.57
N LYS A 73 -25.45 -21.35 -11.72
CA LYS A 73 -25.30 -21.51 -10.27
C LYS A 73 -26.61 -21.89 -9.57
N GLU A 74 -27.73 -21.93 -10.29
CA GLU A 74 -29.06 -22.23 -9.74
C GLU A 74 -29.42 -21.40 -8.50
N GLY A 75 -29.20 -20.07 -8.57
CA GLY A 75 -29.46 -19.20 -7.44
C GLY A 75 -29.34 -17.71 -7.75
N TYR A 76 -29.86 -16.89 -6.83
CA TYR A 76 -29.67 -15.43 -6.91
C TYR A 76 -28.27 -15.07 -6.43
N ILE A 77 -27.61 -14.23 -7.18
CA ILE A 77 -26.27 -13.69 -6.89
C ILE A 77 -26.30 -12.17 -6.96
N LEU A 78 -25.42 -11.54 -6.20
CA LEU A 78 -25.14 -10.13 -6.35
C LEU A 78 -24.21 -9.97 -7.55
N GLU A 79 -24.69 -9.32 -8.61
CA GLU A 79 -23.86 -8.91 -9.74
C GLU A 79 -23.28 -7.54 -9.44
N ASN A 80 -22.04 -7.37 -9.73
CA ASN A 80 -21.20 -6.21 -9.44
C ASN A 80 -20.54 -6.20 -8.05
N ASN A 81 -19.71 -7.21 -7.84
CA ASN A 81 -18.73 -7.22 -6.76
C ASN A 81 -17.42 -6.54 -7.22
N LYS A 82 -17.52 -5.40 -7.97
CA LYS A 82 -16.33 -4.66 -8.46
C LYS A 82 -15.46 -4.17 -7.31
N ASP A 83 -16.06 -3.91 -6.15
CA ASP A 83 -15.36 -3.37 -4.98
C ASP A 83 -14.73 -4.42 -4.06
N ARG A 84 -14.92 -5.71 -4.35
CA ARG A 84 -14.24 -6.77 -3.60
C ARG A 84 -12.94 -7.16 -4.28
N PHE A 85 -11.91 -7.30 -3.47
CA PHE A 85 -10.66 -7.87 -3.96
C PHE A 85 -10.90 -9.25 -4.58
N ARG A 86 -10.38 -9.43 -5.80
CA ARG A 86 -10.30 -10.73 -6.45
C ARG A 86 -9.16 -11.54 -5.82
N ASN A 87 -9.21 -12.84 -5.94
CA ASN A 87 -8.23 -13.72 -5.31
C ASN A 87 -6.81 -13.49 -5.84
N GLU A 88 -6.66 -13.21 -7.12
CA GLU A 88 -5.38 -12.84 -7.73
C GLU A 88 -4.82 -11.52 -7.18
N GLU A 89 -5.67 -10.56 -6.85
CA GLU A 89 -5.26 -9.29 -6.23
C GLU A 89 -4.80 -9.51 -4.79
N ILE A 90 -5.55 -10.31 -4.02
CA ILE A 90 -5.17 -10.69 -2.65
C ILE A 90 -3.86 -11.49 -2.65
N LEU A 91 -3.71 -12.43 -3.59
CA LEU A 91 -2.47 -13.19 -3.72
C LEU A 91 -1.28 -12.26 -4.02
N ALA A 92 -1.41 -11.37 -5.00
CA ALA A 92 -0.35 -10.43 -5.38
C ALA A 92 0.04 -9.51 -4.20
N ILE A 93 -0.94 -8.90 -3.53
CA ILE A 93 -0.70 -8.03 -2.37
C ILE A 93 -0.07 -8.83 -1.22
N SER A 94 -0.55 -10.07 -0.97
CA SER A 94 0.02 -10.94 0.08
C SER A 94 1.49 -11.27 -0.18
N LYS A 95 1.87 -11.55 -1.44
CA LYS A 95 3.26 -11.79 -1.84
C LYS A 95 4.13 -10.55 -1.62
N ILE A 96 3.67 -9.37 -2.00
CA ILE A 96 4.37 -8.10 -1.77
C ILE A 96 4.56 -7.84 -0.26
N LEU A 97 3.52 -8.07 0.56
CA LEU A 97 3.60 -7.90 2.00
C LEU A 97 4.59 -8.86 2.65
N LEU A 98 4.60 -10.12 2.25
CA LEU A 98 5.54 -11.13 2.74
C LEU A 98 6.99 -10.79 2.36
N GLU A 99 7.25 -10.47 1.09
CA GLU A 99 8.57 -10.11 0.59
C GLU A 99 9.10 -8.81 1.21
N SER A 100 8.23 -7.83 1.44
CA SER A 100 8.62 -6.55 2.03
C SER A 100 9.26 -6.68 3.41
N ARG A 101 8.88 -7.71 4.17
CA ARG A 101 9.31 -7.93 5.57
C ARG A 101 9.09 -6.70 6.49
N ALA A 102 8.29 -5.74 6.05
CA ALA A 102 8.13 -4.43 6.70
C ALA A 102 7.47 -4.50 8.08
N PHE A 103 6.68 -5.53 8.32
CA PHE A 103 5.85 -5.67 9.51
C PHE A 103 6.37 -6.74 10.47
N CYS A 104 6.12 -6.58 11.77
CA CYS A 104 6.29 -7.68 12.71
C CYS A 104 5.29 -8.81 12.41
N LYS A 105 5.55 -10.00 12.93
CA LYS A 105 4.74 -11.20 12.61
C LYS A 105 3.27 -11.02 12.96
N GLU A 106 2.97 -10.32 14.06
CA GLU A 106 1.62 -10.05 14.53
C GLU A 106 0.87 -9.11 13.58
N GLU A 107 1.47 -7.98 13.18
CA GLU A 107 0.86 -7.04 12.25
C GLU A 107 0.63 -7.67 10.87
N LEU A 108 1.62 -8.40 10.36
CA LEU A 108 1.49 -9.11 9.09
C LEU A 108 0.33 -10.10 9.10
N ASN A 109 0.27 -10.95 10.14
CA ASN A 109 -0.80 -11.95 10.25
C ASN A 109 -2.19 -11.29 10.33
N GLU A 110 -2.31 -10.18 11.04
CA GLU A 110 -3.56 -9.42 11.14
C GLU A 110 -3.96 -8.80 9.80
N LEU A 111 -3.01 -8.23 9.04
CA LEU A 111 -3.26 -7.70 7.70
C LEU A 111 -3.72 -8.79 6.74
N LEU A 112 -3.00 -9.92 6.68
CA LEU A 112 -3.39 -11.06 5.83
C LEU A 112 -4.76 -11.63 6.21
N ARG A 113 -5.07 -11.71 7.51
CA ARG A 113 -6.39 -12.13 7.99
C ARG A 113 -7.50 -11.18 7.54
N LYS A 114 -7.29 -9.87 7.66
CA LYS A 114 -8.28 -8.86 7.23
C LYS A 114 -8.48 -8.88 5.72
N MET A 115 -7.41 -9.01 4.94
CA MET A 115 -7.51 -9.12 3.48
C MET A 115 -8.33 -10.35 3.07
N ARG A 116 -8.14 -11.48 3.76
CA ARG A 116 -8.95 -12.69 3.52
C ARG A 116 -10.45 -12.43 3.68
N LEU A 117 -10.88 -11.61 4.64
CA LEU A 117 -12.29 -11.28 4.86
C LEU A 117 -12.91 -10.44 3.72
N LEU A 118 -12.08 -9.83 2.87
CA LEU A 118 -12.52 -9.04 1.71
C LEU A 118 -12.73 -9.87 0.44
N SER A 119 -12.53 -11.18 0.50
CA SER A 119 -12.64 -12.12 -0.62
C SER A 119 -13.83 -13.07 -0.48
N LYS A 120 -14.12 -13.81 -1.55
CA LYS A 120 -15.09 -14.95 -1.54
C LYS A 120 -14.45 -16.16 -0.87
N GLU A 121 -15.21 -16.86 -0.04
CA GLU A 121 -14.69 -17.96 0.80
C GLU A 121 -14.15 -19.15 0.01
N ASP A 122 -14.81 -19.52 -1.09
CA ASP A 122 -14.53 -20.79 -1.82
C ASP A 122 -13.14 -20.83 -2.48
N ASP A 123 -12.61 -19.69 -2.91
CA ASP A 123 -11.34 -19.61 -3.64
C ASP A 123 -10.14 -19.28 -2.74
N MET A 124 -10.36 -18.88 -1.49
CA MET A 124 -9.29 -18.49 -0.56
C MET A 124 -8.41 -19.65 -0.12
N LYS A 125 -8.87 -20.89 -0.25
CA LYS A 125 -8.04 -22.07 0.04
C LYS A 125 -6.79 -22.11 -0.84
N GLN A 126 -6.95 -21.76 -2.11
CA GLN A 126 -5.80 -21.71 -3.05
C GLN A 126 -4.81 -20.61 -2.66
N VAL A 127 -5.29 -19.40 -2.29
CA VAL A 127 -4.42 -18.32 -1.84
C VAL A 127 -3.67 -18.72 -0.57
N ASP A 128 -4.38 -19.28 0.43
CA ASP A 128 -3.78 -19.75 1.67
C ASP A 128 -2.68 -20.79 1.43
N GLU A 129 -2.91 -21.78 0.56
CA GLU A 129 -1.89 -22.78 0.20
C GLU A 129 -0.68 -22.14 -0.50
N MET A 130 -0.89 -21.17 -1.39
CA MET A 130 0.19 -20.49 -2.11
C MET A 130 1.10 -19.64 -1.22
N ILE A 131 0.56 -19.08 -0.12
CA ILE A 131 1.36 -18.23 0.80
C ILE A 131 1.80 -18.97 2.06
N LYS A 132 1.31 -20.20 2.31
CA LYS A 132 1.48 -20.96 3.56
C LYS A 132 2.94 -21.13 3.97
N ASN A 133 3.80 -21.55 3.05
CA ASN A 133 5.22 -21.78 3.32
C ASN A 133 5.96 -20.48 3.66
N GLU A 134 5.75 -19.42 2.88
CA GLU A 134 6.37 -18.11 3.12
C GLU A 134 5.90 -17.49 4.44
N LYS A 135 4.61 -17.60 4.74
CA LYS A 135 4.04 -17.13 6.00
C LYS A 135 4.60 -17.89 7.21
N PHE A 136 4.78 -19.22 7.09
CA PHE A 136 5.36 -20.05 8.15
C PHE A 136 6.83 -19.66 8.41
N ASN A 137 7.61 -19.50 7.34
CA ASN A 137 9.03 -19.17 7.39
C ASN A 137 9.30 -17.66 7.44
N TYR A 138 8.28 -16.84 7.64
CA TYR A 138 8.43 -15.39 7.67
C TYR A 138 9.40 -14.94 8.75
N VAL A 139 10.45 -14.23 8.33
CA VAL A 139 11.47 -13.67 9.22
C VAL A 139 11.26 -12.15 9.31
N PRO A 140 10.68 -11.63 10.38
CA PRO A 140 10.48 -10.19 10.55
C PRO A 140 11.81 -9.46 10.71
N LEU A 141 11.81 -8.16 10.55
CA LEU A 141 12.96 -7.32 10.80
C LEU A 141 13.35 -7.32 12.29
N LYS A 142 14.65 -7.16 12.55
CA LYS A 142 15.23 -7.23 13.92
C LYS A 142 14.63 -6.25 14.93
N HIS A 143 14.03 -5.15 14.48
CA HIS A 143 13.42 -4.19 15.42
C HIS A 143 12.16 -4.74 16.11
N GLY A 144 11.43 -5.68 15.49
CA GLY A 144 10.23 -6.34 16.05
C GLY A 144 9.07 -5.42 16.45
N LYS A 145 9.08 -4.16 16.00
CA LYS A 145 8.09 -3.16 16.40
C LYS A 145 6.83 -3.20 15.56
N LYS A 146 5.71 -2.92 16.18
CA LYS A 146 4.46 -2.57 15.50
C LYS A 146 4.56 -1.16 14.95
N LEU A 147 4.29 -0.99 13.66
CA LEU A 147 4.51 0.28 12.96
C LEU A 147 3.22 0.95 12.49
N LEU A 148 2.11 0.23 12.34
CA LEU A 148 0.88 0.79 11.78
C LEU A 148 0.36 2.02 12.54
N ASN A 149 0.37 1.97 13.87
CA ASN A 149 -0.12 3.09 14.68
C ASN A 149 0.76 4.34 14.56
N ILE A 150 2.08 4.18 14.58
CA ILE A 150 2.99 5.32 14.44
C ILE A 150 2.95 5.90 13.02
N ILE A 151 2.80 5.06 11.98
CA ILE A 151 2.60 5.49 10.60
C ILE A 151 1.33 6.34 10.51
N TRP A 152 0.22 5.88 11.10
CA TRP A 152 -1.04 6.61 11.12
C TRP A 152 -0.95 7.92 11.90
N GLU A 153 -0.28 7.92 13.06
CA GLU A 153 -0.06 9.13 13.84
C GLU A 153 0.77 10.16 13.05
N LEU A 154 1.86 9.74 12.41
CA LEU A 154 2.69 10.60 11.56
C LEU A 154 1.90 11.16 10.37
N SER A 155 1.05 10.38 9.72
CA SER A 155 0.22 10.86 8.61
C SER A 155 -0.71 12.00 9.03
N ARG A 156 -1.24 11.96 10.26
CA ARG A 156 -2.08 13.04 10.79
C ARG A 156 -1.29 14.36 10.98
N TYR A 157 -0.03 14.28 11.44
CA TYR A 157 0.83 15.47 11.57
C TYR A 157 1.20 16.04 10.20
N ILE A 158 1.45 15.19 9.20
CA ILE A 158 1.68 15.63 7.82
C ILE A 158 0.45 16.37 7.28
N THR A 159 -0.73 15.77 7.40
CA THR A 159 -1.98 16.39 6.93
C THR A 159 -2.29 17.73 7.62
N LYS A 160 -1.95 17.86 8.91
CA LYS A 160 -2.12 19.10 9.67
C LYS A 160 -1.00 20.11 9.46
N GLN A 161 0.08 19.72 8.78
CA GLN A 161 1.32 20.50 8.70
C GLN A 161 1.82 20.94 10.07
N GLU A 162 1.82 20.03 11.06
CA GLU A 162 2.24 20.30 12.42
C GLU A 162 3.71 19.93 12.62
N ILE A 163 4.50 20.82 13.22
CA ILE A 163 5.88 20.55 13.65
C ILE A 163 5.83 19.52 14.78
N ILE A 164 6.66 18.48 14.65
CA ILE A 164 6.75 17.42 15.65
C ILE A 164 8.14 17.32 16.24
N SER A 165 8.19 16.85 17.49
CA SER A 165 9.41 16.48 18.19
C SER A 165 9.54 14.96 18.19
N ILE A 166 10.64 14.44 17.66
CA ILE A 166 10.97 13.02 17.64
C ILE A 166 12.23 12.73 18.46
N SER A 167 12.17 11.73 19.35
CA SER A 167 13.36 11.15 19.96
C SER A 167 13.83 10.01 19.07
N TYR A 168 14.97 10.19 18.42
CA TYR A 168 15.49 9.28 17.39
C TYR A 168 16.79 8.62 17.82
N THR A 169 16.90 7.31 17.58
CA THR A 169 18.12 6.56 17.85
C THR A 169 18.93 6.39 16.56
N THR A 170 20.16 6.95 16.53
CA THR A 170 21.07 6.84 15.39
C THR A 170 21.58 5.41 15.19
N LYS A 171 22.33 5.18 14.10
CA LYS A 171 22.97 3.88 13.83
C LYS A 171 23.96 3.48 14.94
N GLU A 172 24.61 4.46 15.55
CA GLU A 172 25.59 4.32 16.63
C GLU A 172 24.93 4.16 18.01
N GLY A 173 23.60 4.03 18.08
CA GLY A 173 22.87 3.85 19.32
C GLY A 173 22.64 5.15 20.14
N LYS A 174 23.10 6.30 19.66
CA LYS A 174 22.89 7.60 20.34
C LYS A 174 21.48 8.11 20.11
N SER A 175 20.80 8.53 21.17
CA SER A 175 19.48 9.16 21.08
C SER A 175 19.61 10.68 20.99
N LYS A 176 18.92 11.28 20.01
CA LYS A 176 18.81 12.74 19.83
C LYS A 176 17.35 13.12 19.67
N VAL A 177 17.02 14.31 20.12
CA VAL A 177 15.71 14.91 19.89
C VAL A 177 15.82 15.84 18.69
N HIS A 178 14.88 15.69 17.75
CA HIS A 178 14.80 16.54 16.57
C HIS A 178 13.40 17.16 16.50
N ARG A 179 13.35 18.44 16.17
CA ARG A 179 12.13 19.14 15.76
C ARG A 179 12.10 19.13 14.25
N ILE A 180 11.06 18.57 13.68
CA ILE A 180 10.94 18.34 12.23
C ILE A 180 9.58 18.79 11.69
N LYS A 181 9.56 19.20 10.44
CA LYS A 181 8.40 19.49 9.60
C LYS A 181 8.16 18.23 8.74
N PRO A 182 7.27 17.31 9.13
CA PRO A 182 7.05 16.08 8.39
C PRO A 182 6.28 16.36 7.11
N VAL A 183 6.74 15.83 5.97
CA VAL A 183 6.13 16.08 4.66
C VAL A 183 5.65 14.82 3.96
N SER A 184 6.28 13.66 4.18
CA SER A 184 5.90 12.41 3.52
C SER A 184 6.27 11.18 4.32
N ILE A 185 5.55 10.08 4.09
CA ILE A 185 5.91 8.73 4.54
C ILE A 185 6.21 7.87 3.31
N MET A 186 7.39 7.27 3.29
CA MET A 186 7.82 6.39 2.21
C MET A 186 8.18 5.00 2.71
N PHE A 187 7.92 4.01 1.88
CA PHE A 187 8.45 2.66 2.05
C PHE A 187 9.54 2.41 1.00
N SER A 188 10.68 1.90 1.43
CA SER A 188 11.78 1.52 0.54
C SER A 188 12.56 0.35 1.12
N GLU A 189 12.90 -0.62 0.28
CA GLU A 189 13.54 -1.88 0.65
C GLU A 189 12.70 -2.61 1.71
N TYR A 190 13.05 -2.47 2.98
CA TYR A 190 12.41 -3.17 4.11
C TYR A 190 11.79 -2.22 5.14
N TYR A 191 11.95 -0.89 4.98
CA TYR A 191 11.66 0.05 6.06
C TYR A 191 10.70 1.14 5.64
N PHE A 192 9.91 1.59 6.60
CA PHE A 192 9.18 2.84 6.49
C PHE A 192 10.04 4.01 6.95
N TYR A 193 9.93 5.11 6.23
CA TYR A 193 10.67 6.34 6.46
C TYR A 193 9.72 7.52 6.55
N ILE A 194 10.04 8.47 7.42
CA ILE A 194 9.47 9.81 7.40
C ILE A 194 10.43 10.75 6.71
N VAL A 195 9.97 11.42 5.68
CA VAL A 195 10.67 12.51 5.00
C VAL A 195 10.25 13.82 5.65
N SER A 196 11.20 14.66 6.00
CA SER A 196 10.92 15.86 6.74
C SER A 196 12.00 16.93 6.51
N PHE A 197 11.67 18.19 6.73
CA PHE A 197 12.66 19.24 6.88
C PHE A 197 12.93 19.48 8.37
N MET A 198 14.16 19.86 8.71
CA MET A 198 14.48 20.27 10.07
C MET A 198 13.81 21.60 10.37
N ALA A 199 13.19 21.74 11.57
CA ALA A 199 12.43 22.96 11.90
C ALA A 199 13.28 24.24 11.94
N ASP A 200 14.56 24.08 12.26
CA ASP A 200 15.58 25.12 12.45
C ASP A 200 16.54 25.30 11.26
N LYS A 201 16.28 24.61 10.13
CA LYS A 201 17.09 24.68 8.91
C LYS A 201 16.29 25.19 7.73
N PHE A 202 17.00 25.73 6.75
CA PHE A 202 16.41 26.16 5.50
C PHE A 202 16.01 24.96 4.62
N VAL A 203 14.95 25.12 3.84
CA VAL A 203 14.45 24.09 2.90
C VAL A 203 15.51 23.71 1.86
N GLU A 204 16.37 24.67 1.50
CA GLU A 204 17.49 24.50 0.55
C GLU A 204 18.51 23.42 0.94
N ASP A 205 18.59 23.06 2.24
CA ASP A 205 19.44 21.96 2.70
C ASP A 205 18.91 20.57 2.28
N GLY A 206 17.72 20.52 1.69
CA GLY A 206 17.02 19.30 1.29
C GLY A 206 16.40 18.56 2.48
N PRO A 207 15.55 17.54 2.21
CA PRO A 207 14.87 16.81 3.25
C PRO A 207 15.80 15.86 4.00
N THR A 208 15.53 15.71 5.29
CA THR A 208 16.13 14.71 6.14
C THR A 208 15.20 13.50 6.25
N ILE A 209 15.76 12.30 6.13
CA ILE A 209 15.01 11.05 6.14
C ILE A 209 15.30 10.30 7.43
N PHE A 210 14.23 9.93 8.14
CA PHE A 210 14.32 9.15 9.36
C PHE A 210 13.59 7.81 9.21
N ARG A 211 14.19 6.72 9.63
CA ARG A 211 13.52 5.43 9.72
C ARG A 211 12.50 5.44 10.86
N ILE A 212 11.25 5.09 10.57
CA ILE A 212 10.15 5.16 11.55
C ILE A 212 10.39 4.19 12.73
N ASP A 213 10.94 3.00 12.49
CA ASP A 213 11.26 2.03 13.54
C ASP A 213 12.30 2.53 14.57
N ARG A 214 13.07 3.56 14.26
CA ARG A 214 14.08 4.15 15.16
C ARG A 214 13.53 5.30 16.00
N ILE A 215 12.31 5.72 15.75
CA ILE A 215 11.62 6.70 16.60
C ILE A 215 11.24 6.04 17.93
N LYS A 216 11.66 6.62 19.04
CA LYS A 216 11.37 6.16 20.40
C LYS A 216 10.18 6.90 21.00
N LYS A 217 10.10 8.21 20.76
CA LYS A 217 9.01 9.08 21.21
C LYS A 217 8.64 10.03 20.09
N LEU A 218 7.35 10.29 19.97
CA LEU A 218 6.75 11.20 19.01
C LEU A 218 5.81 12.13 19.79
N LYS A 219 5.89 13.43 19.54
CA LYS A 219 5.01 14.41 20.16
C LYS A 219 4.79 15.58 19.23
N GLY A 220 3.54 15.99 19.03
CA GLY A 220 3.19 17.25 18.39
C GLY A 220 3.65 18.43 19.25
N THR A 221 4.03 19.52 18.61
CA THR A 221 4.42 20.75 19.30
C THR A 221 3.28 21.74 19.45
N GLY A 222 2.19 21.56 18.69
CA GLY A 222 1.10 22.51 18.54
C GLY A 222 1.45 23.68 17.61
N GLU A 223 2.65 23.69 17.03
CA GLU A 223 3.08 24.69 16.06
C GLU A 223 2.87 24.15 14.64
N ASN A 224 2.24 24.93 13.77
CA ASN A 224 2.06 24.58 12.38
C ASN A 224 3.15 25.22 11.52
N PHE A 225 3.39 24.64 10.36
CA PHE A 225 4.22 25.21 9.31
C PHE A 225 3.41 25.27 8.01
N GLU A 226 3.71 26.26 7.20
CA GLU A 226 3.11 26.38 5.88
C GLU A 226 4.15 26.05 4.82
N ILE A 227 3.76 25.31 3.81
CA ILE A 227 4.52 25.10 2.59
C ILE A 227 3.73 25.76 1.47
N PRO A 228 4.26 26.81 0.83
CA PRO A 228 3.64 27.41 -0.35
C PRO A 228 3.36 26.35 -1.41
N TYR A 229 2.26 26.49 -2.14
CA TYR A 229 1.85 25.50 -3.15
C TYR A 229 2.96 25.19 -4.17
N LEU A 230 3.72 26.23 -4.56
CA LEU A 230 4.84 26.10 -5.51
C LEU A 230 6.09 25.42 -4.91
N GLU A 231 6.19 25.34 -3.59
CA GLU A 231 7.30 24.70 -2.87
C GLU A 231 6.88 23.37 -2.26
N ARG A 232 5.72 22.85 -2.66
CA ARG A 232 5.16 21.61 -2.11
C ARG A 232 6.09 20.46 -2.42
N PHE A 233 6.39 19.67 -1.38
CA PHE A 233 7.16 18.45 -1.53
C PHE A 233 6.40 17.45 -2.42
N GLU A 234 6.99 17.07 -3.54
CA GLU A 234 6.43 16.13 -4.49
C GLU A 234 6.99 14.72 -4.25
N ASP A 235 6.22 13.89 -3.58
CA ASP A 235 6.59 12.51 -3.24
C ASP A 235 7.01 11.69 -4.45
N GLY A 236 6.29 11.81 -5.55
CA GLY A 236 6.54 11.10 -6.79
C GLY A 236 7.88 11.48 -7.42
N GLU A 237 8.17 12.79 -7.50
CA GLU A 237 9.41 13.30 -8.06
C GLU A 237 10.62 12.97 -7.17
N PHE A 238 10.45 13.07 -5.86
CA PHE A 238 11.50 12.67 -4.93
C PHE A 238 11.81 11.17 -5.04
N ARG A 239 10.77 10.33 -5.15
CA ARG A 239 10.93 8.87 -5.27
C ARG A 239 11.67 8.45 -6.54
N LYS A 240 11.47 9.12 -7.65
CA LYS A 240 12.20 8.84 -8.91
C LYS A 240 13.70 9.01 -8.74
N ARG A 241 14.13 9.93 -7.87
CA ARG A 241 15.53 10.36 -7.72
C ARG A 241 16.24 9.77 -6.50
N VAL A 242 15.52 9.43 -5.43
CA VAL A 242 16.15 8.90 -4.20
C VAL A 242 16.40 7.41 -4.31
N GLN A 243 17.64 6.98 -4.04
CA GLN A 243 18.01 5.57 -4.00
C GLN A 243 18.40 5.18 -2.57
N PHE A 244 17.93 4.00 -2.10
CA PHE A 244 18.17 3.45 -0.75
C PHE A 244 17.82 4.42 0.39
N MET A 245 16.94 5.39 0.14
CA MET A 245 16.57 6.45 1.08
C MET A 245 17.78 7.21 1.66
N LEU A 246 18.80 7.38 0.85
CA LEU A 246 19.96 8.21 1.14
C LEU A 246 19.78 9.58 0.46
N SER A 247 19.23 10.52 1.21
CA SER A 247 19.03 11.88 0.76
C SER A 247 20.36 12.65 0.66
N GLY A 248 20.34 13.74 -0.08
CA GLY A 248 21.47 14.65 -0.29
C GLY A 248 21.16 15.63 -1.41
N LYS A 249 22.15 16.36 -1.88
CA LYS A 249 22.00 17.26 -3.01
C LYS A 249 21.60 16.52 -4.28
N LEU A 250 20.93 17.21 -5.18
CA LEU A 250 20.66 16.72 -6.51
C LEU A 250 21.98 16.54 -7.27
N ARG A 251 22.13 15.41 -7.94
CA ARG A 251 23.30 15.06 -8.74
C ARG A 251 22.88 14.55 -10.10
N THR A 252 23.61 14.89 -11.13
CA THR A 252 23.54 14.23 -12.42
C THR A 252 24.73 13.29 -12.52
N VAL A 253 24.46 12.01 -12.72
CA VAL A 253 25.49 10.98 -12.87
C VAL A 253 25.45 10.44 -14.29
N LYS A 254 26.60 10.48 -14.97
CA LYS A 254 26.81 9.90 -16.32
C LYS A 254 27.68 8.66 -16.21
N PHE A 255 27.19 7.56 -16.76
CA PHE A 255 27.89 6.28 -16.71
C PHE A 255 27.71 5.47 -17.98
N GLU A 256 28.69 4.63 -18.28
CA GLU A 256 28.61 3.59 -19.30
C GLU A 256 28.02 2.31 -18.71
N TYR A 257 27.20 1.62 -19.48
CA TYR A 257 26.54 0.37 -19.05
C TYR A 257 26.52 -0.65 -20.20
N THR A 258 26.86 -1.91 -19.86
CA THR A 258 26.90 -3.03 -20.82
C THR A 258 25.96 -4.19 -20.45
N GLY A 259 24.92 -3.90 -19.66
CA GLY A 259 23.91 -4.90 -19.28
C GLY A 259 22.57 -4.70 -19.99
N ILE A 260 21.54 -5.26 -19.40
CA ILE A 260 20.15 -5.14 -19.87
C ILE A 260 19.63 -3.74 -19.53
N LEU A 261 19.28 -2.95 -20.54
CA LEU A 261 18.89 -1.54 -20.38
C LEU A 261 17.68 -1.35 -19.46
N GLU A 262 16.68 -2.22 -19.56
CA GLU A 262 15.47 -2.20 -18.74
C GLU A 262 15.79 -2.24 -17.23
N VAL A 263 16.84 -2.94 -16.82
CA VAL A 263 17.26 -3.00 -15.41
C VAL A 263 17.68 -1.62 -14.89
N VAL A 264 18.30 -0.80 -15.75
CA VAL A 264 18.65 0.57 -15.40
C VAL A 264 17.41 1.45 -15.36
N GLN A 265 16.55 1.36 -16.36
CA GLN A 265 15.34 2.19 -16.49
C GLN A 265 14.33 1.91 -15.36
N ASP A 266 14.16 0.65 -14.99
CA ASP A 266 13.32 0.25 -13.86
C ASP A 266 13.87 0.76 -12.51
N ARG A 267 15.20 0.76 -12.36
CA ARG A 267 15.83 1.22 -11.12
C ARG A 267 15.97 2.73 -11.04
N LEU A 268 16.26 3.38 -12.13
CA LEU A 268 16.49 4.82 -12.24
C LEU A 268 15.48 5.44 -13.21
N PRO A 269 14.28 5.80 -12.77
CA PRO A 269 13.23 6.35 -13.65
C PRO A 269 13.63 7.65 -14.36
N THR A 270 14.70 8.33 -13.91
CA THR A 270 15.26 9.52 -14.53
C THR A 270 16.40 9.21 -15.51
N ALA A 271 16.66 7.92 -15.79
CA ALA A 271 17.73 7.52 -16.68
C ALA A 271 17.37 7.81 -18.14
N GLU A 272 18.27 8.51 -18.83
CA GLU A 272 18.20 8.83 -20.25
C GLU A 272 19.40 8.25 -20.97
N VAL A 273 19.17 7.55 -22.09
CA VAL A 273 20.25 7.05 -22.94
C VAL A 273 20.73 8.18 -23.83
N ILE A 274 21.99 8.55 -23.68
CA ILE A 274 22.64 9.63 -24.46
C ILE A 274 23.27 9.05 -25.72
N GLU A 275 23.85 7.83 -25.63
CA GLU A 275 24.53 7.17 -26.74
C GLU A 275 24.36 5.65 -26.61
N GLN A 276 24.22 5.00 -27.76
CA GLN A 276 24.20 3.55 -27.89
C GLN A 276 25.20 3.11 -28.96
N SER A 277 26.01 2.13 -28.65
CA SER A 277 27.03 1.58 -29.54
C SER A 277 27.16 0.07 -29.32
N LYS A 278 27.91 -0.60 -30.20
CA LYS A 278 28.27 -2.02 -30.05
C LYS A 278 29.76 -2.16 -29.84
N MET A 279 30.13 -3.01 -28.92
CA MET A 279 31.50 -3.43 -28.71
C MET A 279 31.94 -4.41 -29.79
N GLY A 280 33.25 -4.67 -29.91
CA GLY A 280 33.81 -5.56 -30.90
C GLY A 280 33.32 -7.02 -30.80
N ASP A 281 32.83 -7.43 -29.64
CA ASP A 281 32.22 -8.75 -29.37
C ASP A 281 30.72 -8.80 -29.61
N GLY A 282 30.12 -7.67 -30.08
CA GLY A 282 28.69 -7.55 -30.34
C GLY A 282 27.87 -7.12 -29.13
N THR A 283 28.45 -6.94 -27.95
CA THR A 283 27.76 -6.48 -26.75
C THR A 283 27.27 -5.05 -26.90
N GLU A 284 26.01 -4.79 -26.55
CA GLU A 284 25.46 -3.43 -26.52
C GLU A 284 26.08 -2.63 -25.37
N LYS A 285 26.49 -1.39 -25.68
CA LYS A 285 27.03 -0.43 -24.73
C LYS A 285 26.21 0.84 -24.77
N TYR A 286 25.78 1.30 -23.61
CA TYR A 286 24.97 2.49 -23.44
C TYR A 286 25.74 3.54 -22.64
N VAL A 287 25.65 4.80 -23.02
CA VAL A 287 26.03 5.94 -22.20
C VAL A 287 24.74 6.54 -21.67
N ILE A 288 24.60 6.54 -20.35
CA ILE A 288 23.36 6.91 -19.67
C ILE A 288 23.64 8.08 -18.72
N THR A 289 22.70 9.01 -18.65
CA THR A 289 22.67 10.04 -17.61
C THR A 289 21.43 9.84 -16.73
N ALA A 290 21.55 10.14 -15.43
CA ALA A 290 20.43 10.05 -14.49
C ALA A 290 20.54 11.16 -13.43
N GLU A 291 19.40 11.76 -13.11
CA GLU A 291 19.29 12.70 -11.98
C GLU A 291 18.92 11.94 -10.70
N VAL A 292 19.67 12.13 -9.63
CA VAL A 292 19.48 11.43 -8.36
C VAL A 292 19.78 12.32 -7.16
N TYR A 293 19.16 12.02 -6.02
CA TYR A 293 19.51 12.64 -4.75
C TYR A 293 20.56 11.82 -3.99
N GLY A 294 21.58 12.53 -3.49
CA GLY A 294 22.59 11.97 -2.60
C GLY A 294 23.42 10.83 -3.21
N LYS A 295 23.96 10.00 -2.34
CA LYS A 295 24.93 8.93 -2.71
C LYS A 295 24.30 7.52 -2.80
N GLY A 296 22.98 7.41 -2.78
CA GLY A 296 22.32 6.11 -2.88
C GLY A 296 22.61 5.39 -4.18
N ILE A 297 22.66 6.11 -5.29
CA ILE A 297 23.01 5.55 -6.60
C ILE A 297 24.36 4.85 -6.62
N ASP A 298 25.37 5.35 -5.87
CA ASP A 298 26.73 4.79 -5.86
C ASP A 298 26.72 3.34 -5.37
N MET A 299 25.81 2.99 -4.45
CA MET A 299 25.63 1.61 -3.97
C MET A 299 25.09 0.71 -5.06
N TRP A 300 24.13 1.20 -5.84
CA TRP A 300 23.56 0.43 -6.94
C TRP A 300 24.56 0.25 -8.08
N LEU A 301 25.24 1.33 -8.49
CA LEU A 301 26.26 1.25 -9.55
C LEU A 301 27.36 0.25 -9.17
N LYS A 302 27.86 0.28 -7.94
CA LYS A 302 28.83 -0.71 -7.44
C LYS A 302 28.31 -2.15 -7.47
N SER A 303 27.03 -2.36 -7.26
CA SER A 303 26.42 -3.71 -7.32
C SER A 303 26.38 -4.30 -8.73
N GLN A 304 26.52 -3.45 -9.79
CA GLN A 304 26.54 -3.89 -11.18
C GLN A 304 27.91 -4.45 -11.62
N GLY A 305 28.94 -4.30 -10.78
CA GLY A 305 30.29 -4.81 -11.05
C GLY A 305 30.89 -4.22 -12.33
N ASP A 306 31.50 -5.06 -13.17
CA ASP A 306 32.21 -4.63 -14.38
C ASP A 306 31.29 -4.11 -15.51
N LYS A 307 29.95 -4.25 -15.34
CA LYS A 307 28.98 -3.75 -16.31
C LYS A 307 28.83 -2.22 -16.30
N VAL A 308 29.32 -1.56 -15.25
CA VAL A 308 29.19 -0.10 -15.06
C VAL A 308 30.54 0.58 -14.93
N ARG A 309 30.68 1.69 -15.63
CA ARG A 309 31.79 2.64 -15.44
C ARG A 309 31.23 4.06 -15.32
N VAL A 310 31.40 4.68 -14.17
CA VAL A 310 31.04 6.10 -13.97
C VAL A 310 31.99 6.97 -14.78
N VAL A 311 31.42 7.88 -15.58
CA VAL A 311 32.18 8.78 -16.47
C VAL A 311 32.25 10.19 -15.90
N GLU A 312 31.14 10.71 -15.38
CA GLU A 312 31.04 12.07 -14.89
C GLU A 312 29.99 12.19 -13.80
N GLU A 313 30.23 13.04 -12.82
CA GLU A 313 29.29 13.41 -11.76
C GLU A 313 29.26 14.92 -11.60
N LYS A 314 28.05 15.50 -11.57
CA LYS A 314 27.86 16.94 -11.31
C LYS A 314 26.85 17.11 -10.18
N GLU A 315 27.18 17.90 -9.16
CA GLU A 315 26.25 18.33 -8.14
C GLU A 315 25.52 19.60 -8.60
N SER A 316 24.19 19.61 -8.42
CA SER A 316 23.39 20.83 -8.58
C SER A 316 23.21 21.49 -7.21
N SER A 317 23.22 22.82 -7.20
CA SER A 317 22.97 23.61 -5.99
C SER A 317 21.48 23.68 -5.62
N THR A 318 20.59 23.22 -6.50
CA THR A 318 19.14 23.39 -6.34
C THR A 318 18.47 22.07 -5.99
N PHE A 319 17.71 22.05 -4.90
CA PHE A 319 16.73 20.99 -4.61
C PHE A 319 15.49 21.27 -5.47
N ILE A 320 15.03 20.30 -6.25
CA ILE A 320 13.76 20.41 -6.99
C ILE A 320 12.65 20.12 -5.99
N THR A 321 11.89 21.14 -5.64
CA THR A 321 10.65 21.03 -4.85
C THR A 321 9.49 20.59 -5.72
#